data_c78bdf0c7d4308d4a218c73c2fc565ae
#
_entry.id   c78bdf0c7d4308d4a218c73c2fc565ae
#
_cell.length_a   1.000
_cell.length_b   1.000
_cell.length_c   1.000
_cell.angle_alpha   90.00
_cell.angle_beta   90.00
_cell.angle_gamma   90.00
#
_symmetry.space_group_name_H-M   'P 1'
#
loop_
_entity.id
_entity.type
_entity.pdbx_description
1 polymer ?
#
loop_
_entity_poly.entity_id
_entity_poly.type
_entity_poly.pdbx_seq_one_letter_code
_entity_poly.pdbx_strand_id
1 'polypeptide(L)'
;LHATAVGKCLLANSPRDLLVEVIDRGLTRQTQYTITEPGRLVAALRDVRRTGVALAREEMTLGVVSAASPIVGRGGALIGALGVVAHSSSQLSRLGPAVQTAALSISRMAST
;
A
#
# COMPACT_ATOMS: atom_id res chain seq x y z
N LEU A 1 5.05 -8.54 -0.97
CA LEU A 1 4.30 -7.45 -0.29
C LEU A 1 4.88 -6.06 -0.58
N HIS A 2 6.18 -5.96 -0.83
CA HIS A 2 6.84 -4.66 -1.01
C HIS A 2 6.59 -4.01 -2.39
N ALA A 3 6.10 -4.75 -3.37
CA ALA A 3 5.98 -4.26 -4.75
C ALA A 3 4.54 -3.88 -5.16
N THR A 4 3.57 -4.09 -4.28
CA THR A 4 2.17 -3.73 -4.57
C THR A 4 1.68 -2.66 -3.60
N ALA A 5 0.69 -1.87 -4.04
CA ALA A 5 0.08 -0.85 -3.18
C ALA A 5 -0.63 -1.49 -1.98
N VAL A 6 -1.38 -2.56 -2.20
CA VAL A 6 -2.05 -3.29 -1.11
C VAL A 6 -1.02 -3.84 -0.13
N GLY A 7 0.06 -4.44 -0.62
CA GLY A 7 1.12 -4.97 0.23
C GLY A 7 1.80 -3.88 1.06
N LYS A 8 2.13 -2.75 0.45
CA LYS A 8 2.71 -1.61 1.18
C LYS A 8 1.75 -1.08 2.24
N CYS A 9 0.46 -0.98 1.90
CA CYS A 9 -0.56 -0.52 2.83
C CYS A 9 -0.64 -1.44 4.05
N LEU A 10 -0.65 -2.75 3.82
CA LEU A 10 -0.67 -3.73 4.90
C LEU A 10 0.59 -3.66 5.76
N LEU A 11 1.78 -3.59 5.14
CA LEU A 11 3.05 -3.47 5.87
C LEU A 11 3.09 -2.20 6.71
N ALA A 12 2.63 -1.08 6.18
CA ALA A 12 2.65 0.21 6.89
C ALA A 12 1.77 0.20 8.13
N ASN A 13 0.70 -0.58 8.13
CA ASN A 13 -0.30 -0.61 9.20
C ASN A 13 -0.24 -1.89 10.04
N SER A 14 0.78 -2.71 9.85
CA SER A 14 1.00 -3.95 10.60
C SER A 14 2.13 -3.79 11.62
N PRO A 15 2.27 -4.72 12.57
CA PRO A 15 3.39 -4.70 13.51
C PRO A 15 4.74 -4.72 12.78
N ARG A 16 5.73 -4.09 13.38
CA ARG A 16 7.07 -3.98 12.81
C ARG A 16 7.70 -5.34 12.48
N ASP A 17 7.34 -6.38 13.22
CA ASP A 17 7.86 -7.73 13.02
C ASP A 17 7.62 -8.24 11.60
N LEU A 18 6.47 -7.91 11.02
CA LEU A 18 6.15 -8.30 9.65
C LEU A 18 7.09 -7.63 8.66
N LEU A 19 7.40 -6.35 8.86
CA LEU A 19 8.35 -5.62 8.01
C LEU A 19 9.74 -6.25 8.08
N VAL A 20 10.20 -6.56 9.29
CA VAL A 20 11.50 -7.22 9.49
C VAL A 20 11.54 -8.54 8.74
N GLU A 21 10.50 -9.35 8.85
CA GLU A 21 10.42 -10.64 8.17
C GLU A 21 10.47 -10.48 6.64
N VAL A 22 9.74 -9.50 6.10
CA VAL A 22 9.74 -9.24 4.65
C VAL A 22 11.13 -8.82 4.18
N ILE A 23 11.81 -7.94 4.92
CA ILE A 23 13.17 -7.51 4.59
C ILE A 23 14.14 -8.68 4.67
N ASP A 24 14.05 -9.51 5.70
CA ASP A 24 14.95 -10.66 5.90
C ASP A 24 14.79 -11.70 4.80
N ARG A 25 13.60 -11.88 4.26
CA ARG A 25 13.37 -12.79 3.12
C ARG A 25 13.89 -12.24 1.80
N GLY A 26 14.23 -10.95 1.75
CA GLY A 26 14.74 -10.27 0.57
C GLY A 26 13.64 -9.53 -0.18
N LEU A 27 14.00 -8.35 -0.65
CA LEU A 27 13.12 -7.50 -1.45
C LEU A 27 13.36 -7.82 -2.93
N THR A 28 12.71 -8.87 -3.42
CA THR A 28 12.91 -9.37 -4.78
C THR A 28 12.48 -8.31 -5.80
N ARG A 29 13.37 -8.08 -6.79
CA ARG A 29 13.08 -7.15 -7.87
C ARG A 29 12.13 -7.78 -8.87
N GLN A 30 10.97 -7.19 -9.06
CA GLN A 30 9.98 -7.61 -10.05
C GLN A 30 10.11 -6.80 -11.34
N THR A 31 10.43 -5.50 -11.21
CA THR A 31 10.71 -4.60 -12.33
C THR A 31 11.89 -3.71 -11.95
N GLN A 32 12.36 -2.87 -12.90
CA GLN A 32 13.39 -1.89 -12.60
C GLN A 32 12.94 -0.83 -11.57
N TYR A 33 11.63 -0.72 -11.32
CA TYR A 33 11.06 0.27 -10.39
C TYR A 33 10.78 -0.31 -9.01
N THR A 34 10.96 -1.60 -8.80
CA THR A 34 10.73 -2.23 -7.49
C THR A 34 11.70 -1.67 -6.45
N ILE A 35 11.18 -1.33 -5.27
CA ILE A 35 12.02 -0.94 -4.13
C ILE A 35 12.74 -2.19 -3.62
N THR A 36 14.06 -2.17 -3.64
CA THR A 36 14.90 -3.29 -3.19
C THR A 36 15.79 -2.92 -2.00
N GLU A 37 15.85 -1.64 -1.63
CA GLU A 37 16.63 -1.18 -0.50
C GLU A 37 15.74 -1.03 0.75
N PRO A 38 16.08 -1.70 1.87
CA PRO A 38 15.25 -1.62 3.09
C PRO A 38 14.96 -0.21 3.56
N GLY A 39 15.96 0.69 3.51
CA GLY A 39 15.76 2.08 3.95
C GLY A 39 14.74 2.83 3.11
N ARG A 40 14.73 2.59 1.79
CA ARG A 40 13.74 3.20 0.90
C ARG A 40 12.34 2.64 1.14
N LEU A 41 12.24 1.35 1.45
CA LEU A 41 10.95 0.77 1.81
C LEU A 41 10.42 1.37 3.11
N VAL A 42 11.26 1.50 4.12
CA VAL A 42 10.87 2.12 5.40
C VAL A 42 10.36 3.54 5.18
N ALA A 43 11.04 4.34 4.34
CA ALA A 43 10.62 5.70 4.03
C ALA A 43 9.27 5.71 3.29
N ALA A 44 9.07 4.80 2.34
CA ALA A 44 7.81 4.68 1.61
C ALA A 44 6.65 4.33 2.55
N LEU A 45 6.87 3.39 3.48
CA LEU A 45 5.85 3.00 4.45
C LEU A 45 5.51 4.13 5.43
N ARG A 46 6.50 4.97 5.77
CA ARG A 46 6.25 6.16 6.59
C ARG A 46 5.29 7.12 5.90
N ASP A 47 5.47 7.32 4.58
CA ASP A 47 4.58 8.16 3.78
C ASP A 47 3.16 7.56 3.71
N VAL A 48 3.04 6.24 3.60
CA VAL A 48 1.74 5.57 3.63
C VAL A 48 1.01 5.86 4.95
N ARG A 49 1.72 5.75 6.07
CA ARG A 49 1.12 6.05 7.39
C ARG A 49 0.70 7.52 7.50
N ARG A 50 1.50 8.42 6.93
CA ARG A 50 1.23 9.86 6.98
C ARG A 50 0.03 10.25 6.12
N THR A 51 -0.07 9.69 4.92
CA THR A 51 -1.10 10.09 3.95
C THR A 51 -2.35 9.21 3.99
N GLY A 52 -2.24 7.97 4.46
CA GLY A 52 -3.32 6.98 4.43
C GLY A 52 -3.48 6.31 3.07
N VAL A 53 -2.56 6.53 2.14
CA VAL A 53 -2.60 5.97 0.79
C VAL A 53 -1.25 5.39 0.41
N ALA A 54 -1.25 4.16 -0.09
CA ALA A 54 -0.08 3.55 -0.69
C ALA A 54 -0.18 3.63 -2.21
N LEU A 55 0.94 3.90 -2.86
CA LEU A 55 1.02 3.99 -4.32
C LEU A 55 2.12 3.07 -4.81
N ALA A 56 1.88 2.40 -5.94
CA ALA A 56 2.91 1.62 -6.61
C ALA A 56 2.83 1.91 -8.11
N ARG A 57 3.92 2.44 -8.66
CA ARG A 57 4.01 2.75 -10.08
C ARG A 57 4.96 1.76 -10.73
N GLU A 58 4.41 0.79 -11.46
CA GLU A 58 5.14 -0.21 -12.23
C GLU A 58 6.15 -1.03 -11.41
N GLU A 59 5.94 -1.15 -10.08
CA GLU A 59 6.86 -1.86 -9.19
C GLU A 59 6.73 -3.38 -9.25
N MET A 60 5.53 -3.88 -9.51
CA MET A 60 5.28 -5.32 -9.66
C MET A 60 5.26 -5.73 -11.13
N THR A 61 4.64 -4.93 -11.98
CA THR A 61 4.46 -5.21 -13.40
C THR A 61 4.58 -3.91 -14.20
N LEU A 62 5.40 -3.88 -15.23
CA LEU A 62 5.48 -2.72 -16.11
C LEU A 62 4.13 -2.43 -16.75
N GLY A 63 3.81 -1.15 -16.91
CA GLY A 63 2.53 -0.72 -17.47
C GLY A 63 1.36 -0.72 -16.49
N VAL A 64 1.60 -1.08 -15.22
CA VAL A 64 0.55 -1.17 -14.20
C VAL A 64 0.87 -0.25 -13.03
N VAL A 65 -0.10 0.56 -12.63
CA VAL A 65 -0.03 1.39 -11.43
C VAL A 65 -1.14 0.96 -10.47
N SER A 66 -0.94 1.16 -9.18
CA SER A 66 -1.94 0.81 -8.18
C SER A 66 -1.94 1.80 -7.02
N ALA A 67 -3.08 1.87 -6.35
CA ALA A 67 -3.26 2.66 -5.14
C ALA A 67 -4.06 1.83 -4.14
N ALA A 68 -3.77 1.99 -2.86
CA ALA A 68 -4.49 1.27 -1.80
C ALA A 68 -4.62 2.12 -0.55
N SER A 69 -5.65 1.86 0.23
CA SER A 69 -5.87 2.53 1.50
C SER A 69 -6.35 1.50 2.53
N PRO A 70 -6.00 1.66 3.82
CA PRO A 70 -6.37 0.67 4.83
C PRO A 70 -7.86 0.71 5.14
N ILE A 71 -8.42 -0.45 5.44
CA ILE A 71 -9.74 -0.61 6.00
C ILE A 71 -9.54 -0.91 7.47
N VAL A 72 -10.07 -0.03 8.34
CA VAL A 72 -9.94 -0.17 9.78
C VAL A 72 -11.30 -0.40 10.40
N GLY A 73 -11.32 -1.26 11.39
CA GLY A 73 -12.52 -1.56 12.14
C GLY A 73 -12.60 -0.78 13.45
N ARG A 74 -13.44 -1.27 14.33
CA ARG A 74 -13.62 -0.68 15.65
C ARG A 74 -12.30 -0.63 16.41
N GLY A 75 -12.04 0.50 17.06
CA GLY A 75 -10.80 0.70 17.80
C GLY A 75 -9.57 0.97 16.94
N GLY A 76 -9.75 1.19 15.64
CA GLY A 76 -8.64 1.45 14.73
C GLY A 76 -7.89 0.20 14.28
N ALA A 77 -8.41 -1.00 14.57
CA ALA A 77 -7.75 -2.24 14.18
C ALA A 77 -7.78 -2.42 12.66
N LEU A 78 -6.64 -2.78 12.08
CA LEU A 78 -6.54 -3.06 10.65
C LEU A 78 -7.35 -4.32 10.32
N ILE A 79 -8.31 -4.18 9.41
CA ILE A 79 -9.10 -5.31 8.91
C ILE A 79 -8.54 -5.79 7.57
N GLY A 80 -8.10 -4.87 6.73
CA GLY A 80 -7.58 -5.18 5.41
C GLY A 80 -7.19 -3.93 4.66
N ALA A 81 -7.13 -4.02 3.35
CA ALA A 81 -6.84 -2.87 2.49
C ALA A 81 -7.67 -2.96 1.21
N LEU A 82 -8.14 -1.80 0.75
CA LEU A 82 -8.81 -1.69 -0.54
C LEU A 82 -7.82 -1.16 -1.54
N GLY A 83 -7.66 -1.86 -2.67
CA GLY A 83 -6.75 -1.45 -3.71
C GLY A 83 -7.42 -1.35 -5.07
N VAL A 84 -6.87 -0.50 -5.93
CA VAL A 84 -7.24 -0.39 -7.34
C VAL A 84 -5.99 -0.53 -8.19
N VAL A 85 -6.14 -1.18 -9.33
CA VAL A 85 -5.07 -1.40 -10.29
C VAL A 85 -5.50 -0.82 -11.63
N ALA A 86 -4.60 -0.13 -12.30
CA ALA A 86 -4.91 0.52 -13.56
C ALA A 86 -3.69 0.53 -14.48
N HIS A 87 -3.87 0.92 -15.74
CA HIS A 87 -2.76 1.13 -16.66
C HIS A 87 -1.91 2.32 -16.22
N SER A 88 -0.62 2.28 -16.56
CA SER A 88 0.32 3.36 -16.22
C SER A 88 -0.06 4.70 -16.85
N SER A 89 -0.89 4.70 -17.90
CA SER A 89 -1.42 5.92 -18.50
C SER A 89 -2.49 6.59 -17.63
N SER A 90 -3.04 5.89 -16.63
CA SER A 90 -4.03 6.44 -15.72
C SER A 90 -3.40 7.46 -14.78
N GLN A 91 -4.19 8.46 -14.36
CA GLN A 91 -3.71 9.47 -13.44
C GLN A 91 -3.71 8.93 -12.01
N LEU A 92 -2.54 8.52 -11.54
CA LEU A 92 -2.38 7.96 -10.20
C LEU A 92 -2.81 8.97 -9.11
N SER A 93 -2.64 10.28 -9.36
CA SER A 93 -3.08 11.32 -8.44
C SER A 93 -4.60 11.32 -8.19
N ARG A 94 -5.39 10.77 -9.11
CA ARG A 94 -6.84 10.63 -8.93
C ARG A 94 -7.23 9.33 -8.24
N LEU A 95 -6.44 8.28 -8.45
CA LEU A 95 -6.71 6.97 -7.87
C LEU A 95 -6.56 6.97 -6.34
N GLY A 96 -5.53 7.64 -5.84
CA GLY A 96 -5.27 7.72 -4.40
C GLY A 96 -6.44 8.26 -3.60
N PRO A 97 -6.92 9.50 -3.90
CA PRO A 97 -8.08 10.05 -3.21
C PRO A 97 -9.34 9.21 -3.36
N ALA A 98 -9.59 8.65 -4.53
CA ALA A 98 -10.77 7.82 -4.79
C ALA A 98 -10.77 6.56 -3.92
N VAL A 99 -9.65 5.84 -3.88
CA VAL A 99 -9.55 4.62 -3.07
C VAL A 99 -9.61 4.94 -1.58
N GLN A 100 -9.03 6.05 -1.15
CA GLN A 100 -9.07 6.47 0.24
C GLN A 100 -10.50 6.77 0.69
N THR A 101 -11.27 7.48 -0.12
CA THR A 101 -12.68 7.78 0.18
C THR A 101 -13.49 6.49 0.29
N ALA A 102 -13.31 5.56 -0.64
CA ALA A 102 -14.00 4.28 -0.61
C ALA A 102 -13.61 3.45 0.63
N ALA A 103 -12.33 3.42 0.98
CA ALA A 103 -11.85 2.68 2.15
C ALA A 103 -12.41 3.26 3.45
N LEU A 104 -12.51 4.59 3.55
CA LEU A 104 -13.12 5.24 4.71
C LEU A 104 -14.61 4.88 4.86
N SER A 105 -15.34 4.81 3.75
CA SER A 105 -16.75 4.39 3.76
C SER A 105 -16.89 2.96 4.26
N ILE A 106 -16.05 2.05 3.79
CA ILE A 106 -16.06 0.66 4.25
C ILE A 106 -15.69 0.58 5.73
N SER A 107 -14.70 1.35 6.16
CA SER A 107 -14.28 1.40 7.57
C SER A 107 -15.42 1.83 8.49
N ARG A 108 -16.20 2.82 8.08
CA ARG A 108 -17.37 3.28 8.85
C ARG A 108 -18.40 2.18 8.98
N MET A 109 -18.67 1.44 7.92
CA MET A 109 -19.61 0.32 7.95
C MET A 109 -19.13 -0.78 8.89
N ALA A 110 -17.85 -1.07 8.89
CA ALA A 110 -17.24 -2.09 9.74
C ALA A 110 -17.20 -1.69 11.21
N SER A 111 -17.31 -0.39 11.51
CA SER A 111 -17.24 0.15 12.88
C SER A 111 -18.60 0.30 13.57
N THR A 112 -19.70 0.08 12.86
CA THR A 112 -21.06 0.21 13.42
C THR A 112 -21.57 -1.05 14.10
#